data_425d92244d8ec0fce32d34db3d0cd865
#
_entry.id   425d92244d8ec0fce32d34db3d0cd865
#
_cell.length_a   1.000
_cell.length_b   1.000
_cell.length_c   1.000
_cell.angle_alpha   90.00
_cell.angle_beta   90.00
_cell.angle_gamma   90.00
#
_symmetry.space_group_name_H-M   'P 1'
#
loop_
_entity.id
_entity.type
_entity.pdbx_description
1 polymer ?
#
loop_
_entity_poly.entity_id
_entity_poly.type
_entity_poly.pdbx_seq_one_letter_code
_entity_poly.pdbx_strand_id
1 'polypeptide(L)'
;MTATIQAILLDLDDTLLGNNTAEFMQRYFALLGEYARPMMDNDTFLPHLIQATQAAIRNTDPAHTNAEIFWANFETLTGGQRAELEPFFSRFYENDFARLRPATQVRPAAAHLVRAAFNRGLDVVIATNPLFPSTAIEQRLAWAGVPIDEFPYALVTTYENMHAAKPQPAYYREILAAIGCPAERALMVGDDWRNDIVPAATVGLHTYWIAPIDAEPPDPSLLNGQGSLDVLAELVAGGWLERLGRPA
;
A
#
# COMPACT_ATOMS: atom_id res chain seq x y z
N MET A 1 -20.98 4.31 24.16
CA MET A 1 -20.36 2.99 23.87
C MET A 1 -19.06 3.28 23.18
N THR A 2 -17.95 2.85 23.75
CA THR A 2 -16.61 3.03 23.14
C THR A 2 -16.51 2.19 21.88
N ALA A 3 -16.08 2.79 20.78
CA ALA A 3 -15.94 2.07 19.51
C ALA A 3 -14.74 1.13 19.58
N THR A 4 -14.98 -0.18 19.62
CA THR A 4 -13.92 -1.17 19.52
C THR A 4 -13.35 -1.16 18.11
N ILE A 5 -12.01 -1.21 17.95
CA ILE A 5 -11.37 -1.32 16.64
C ILE A 5 -11.86 -2.60 15.95
N GLN A 6 -12.25 -2.48 14.69
CA GLN A 6 -12.78 -3.56 13.86
C GLN A 6 -11.88 -3.86 12.67
N ALA A 7 -11.12 -2.86 12.18
CA ALA A 7 -10.25 -3.03 11.05
C ALA A 7 -8.84 -2.50 11.32
N ILE A 8 -7.86 -3.15 10.71
CA ILE A 8 -6.47 -2.69 10.65
C ILE A 8 -6.03 -2.58 9.20
N LEU A 9 -5.59 -1.37 8.81
CA LEU A 9 -5.06 -1.06 7.50
C LEU A 9 -3.55 -1.05 7.61
N LEU A 10 -2.89 -1.91 6.88
CA LEU A 10 -1.44 -2.11 6.94
C LEU A 10 -0.81 -1.63 5.63
N ASP A 11 0.09 -0.69 5.69
CA ASP A 11 0.95 -0.39 4.57
C ASP A 11 1.93 -1.54 4.32
N LEU A 12 2.50 -1.61 3.11
CA LEU A 12 3.35 -2.73 2.70
C LEU A 12 4.83 -2.37 2.70
N ASP A 13 5.23 -1.41 1.87
CA ASP A 13 6.64 -1.08 1.65
C ASP A 13 7.20 -0.32 2.86
N ASP A 14 8.38 -0.72 3.35
CA ASP A 14 8.98 -0.23 4.60
C ASP A 14 8.13 -0.39 5.87
N THR A 15 6.94 -0.95 5.75
CA THR A 15 6.06 -1.34 6.86
C THR A 15 6.10 -2.86 7.07
N LEU A 16 5.38 -3.65 6.29
CA LEU A 16 5.38 -5.13 6.38
C LEU A 16 6.58 -5.75 5.68
N LEU A 17 6.98 -5.18 4.54
CA LEU A 17 8.15 -5.59 3.76
C LEU A 17 9.25 -4.58 3.95
N GLY A 18 10.42 -5.00 4.45
CA GLY A 18 11.57 -4.11 4.54
C GLY A 18 12.18 -3.89 3.16
N ASN A 19 12.28 -2.62 2.76
CA ASN A 19 12.97 -2.22 1.54
C ASN A 19 13.41 -0.75 1.66
N ASN A 20 14.48 -0.41 0.98
CA ASN A 20 14.77 0.99 0.72
C ASN A 20 13.99 1.38 -0.54
N THR A 21 12.90 2.11 -0.37
CA THR A 21 11.99 2.48 -1.47
C THR A 21 12.74 3.14 -2.63
N ALA A 22 13.72 4.00 -2.38
CA ALA A 22 14.48 4.66 -3.44
C ALA A 22 15.35 3.67 -4.24
N GLU A 23 16.04 2.75 -3.56
CA GLU A 23 16.84 1.69 -4.21
C GLU A 23 15.95 0.71 -4.97
N PHE A 24 14.84 0.29 -4.37
CA PHE A 24 13.87 -0.58 -5.02
C PHE A 24 13.34 0.04 -6.31
N MET A 25 12.89 1.30 -6.27
CA MET A 25 12.39 2.02 -7.44
C MET A 25 13.46 2.20 -8.52
N GLN A 26 14.70 2.48 -8.15
CA GLN A 26 15.81 2.56 -9.11
C GLN A 26 16.01 1.23 -9.85
N ARG A 27 16.02 0.10 -9.12
CA ARG A 27 16.15 -1.24 -9.71
C ARG A 27 14.94 -1.61 -10.56
N TYR A 28 13.75 -1.27 -10.09
CA TYR A 28 12.50 -1.48 -10.83
C TYR A 28 12.50 -0.75 -12.17
N PHE A 29 12.83 0.54 -12.19
CA PHE A 29 12.90 1.30 -13.45
C PHE A 29 13.99 0.80 -14.39
N ALA A 30 15.13 0.39 -13.87
CA ALA A 30 16.19 -0.19 -14.69
C ALA A 30 15.72 -1.51 -15.35
N LEU A 31 15.10 -2.40 -14.55
CA LEU A 31 14.63 -3.69 -15.03
C LEU A 31 13.46 -3.56 -16.03
N LEU A 32 12.48 -2.71 -15.69
CA LEU A 32 11.33 -2.47 -16.55
C LEU A 32 11.73 -1.77 -17.86
N GLY A 33 12.66 -0.81 -17.79
CA GLY A 33 13.19 -0.13 -18.95
C GLY A 33 13.95 -1.09 -19.87
N GLU A 34 14.74 -2.02 -19.33
CA GLU A 34 15.39 -3.08 -20.13
C GLU A 34 14.34 -3.97 -20.82
N TYR A 35 13.30 -4.37 -20.08
CA TYR A 35 12.21 -5.18 -20.62
C TYR A 35 11.43 -4.47 -21.73
N ALA A 36 11.20 -3.17 -21.60
CA ALA A 36 10.42 -2.38 -22.55
C ALA A 36 11.14 -2.10 -23.89
N ARG A 37 12.48 -2.22 -23.97
CA ARG A 37 13.29 -1.90 -25.17
C ARG A 37 12.78 -2.49 -26.49
N PRO A 38 12.24 -3.71 -26.56
CA PRO A 38 11.72 -4.24 -27.82
C PRO A 38 10.48 -3.50 -28.33
N MET A 39 9.77 -2.78 -27.47
CA MET A 39 8.54 -2.07 -27.77
C MET A 39 8.73 -0.56 -27.84
N MET A 40 9.62 0.00 -27.02
CA MET A 40 9.80 1.45 -26.86
C MET A 40 11.24 1.81 -26.53
N ASP A 41 11.67 2.99 -26.98
CA ASP A 41 12.94 3.57 -26.58
C ASP A 41 12.88 4.02 -25.11
N ASN A 42 13.92 3.69 -24.32
CA ASN A 42 14.02 4.05 -22.92
C ASN A 42 13.98 5.57 -22.66
N ASP A 43 14.51 6.37 -23.59
CA ASP A 43 14.54 7.82 -23.45
C ASP A 43 13.11 8.43 -23.46
N THR A 44 12.14 7.72 -24.02
CA THR A 44 10.73 8.11 -24.04
C THR A 44 9.87 7.30 -23.09
N PHE A 45 10.15 6.01 -22.92
CA PHE A 45 9.36 5.08 -22.12
C PHE A 45 9.24 5.51 -20.64
N LEU A 46 10.38 5.70 -19.95
CA LEU A 46 10.37 6.04 -18.53
C LEU A 46 9.70 7.39 -18.21
N PRO A 47 9.94 8.47 -18.97
CA PRO A 47 9.17 9.72 -18.83
C PRO A 47 7.66 9.51 -18.99
N HIS A 48 7.22 8.75 -20.00
CA HIS A 48 5.81 8.48 -20.25
C HIS A 48 5.19 7.63 -19.12
N LEU A 49 5.90 6.60 -18.65
CA LEU A 49 5.50 5.79 -17.50
C LEU A 49 5.27 6.66 -16.26
N ILE A 50 6.25 7.50 -15.93
CA ILE A 50 6.18 8.41 -14.76
C ILE A 50 5.01 9.39 -14.93
N GLN A 51 4.82 9.97 -16.11
CA GLN A 51 3.74 10.90 -16.36
C GLN A 51 2.35 10.25 -16.24
N ALA A 52 2.17 9.04 -16.78
CA ALA A 52 0.93 8.28 -16.64
C ALA A 52 0.66 7.88 -15.18
N THR A 53 1.70 7.46 -14.45
CA THR A 53 1.61 7.16 -13.02
C THR A 53 1.22 8.41 -12.21
N GLN A 54 1.77 9.57 -12.53
CA GLN A 54 1.38 10.83 -11.88
C GLN A 54 -0.07 11.22 -12.18
N ALA A 55 -0.60 10.87 -13.36
CA ALA A 55 -2.01 11.08 -13.65
C ALA A 55 -2.90 10.20 -12.76
N ALA A 56 -2.54 8.92 -12.57
CA ALA A 56 -3.23 8.03 -11.65
C ALA A 56 -3.16 8.51 -10.19
N ILE A 57 -1.99 8.99 -9.72
CA ILE A 57 -1.85 9.57 -8.36
C ILE A 57 -2.78 10.77 -8.16
N ARG A 58 -2.97 11.60 -9.18
CA ARG A 58 -3.85 12.77 -9.12
C ARG A 58 -5.31 12.48 -9.42
N ASN A 59 -5.64 11.21 -9.71
CA ASN A 59 -7.01 10.83 -9.99
C ASN A 59 -7.93 11.16 -8.80
N THR A 60 -9.04 11.82 -9.10
CA THR A 60 -10.13 12.12 -8.16
C THR A 60 -11.49 11.73 -8.72
N ASP A 61 -11.51 11.08 -9.89
CA ASP A 61 -12.73 10.62 -10.53
C ASP A 61 -13.10 9.23 -10.00
N PRO A 62 -14.19 9.11 -9.23
CA PRO A 62 -14.61 7.84 -8.68
C PRO A 62 -15.20 6.86 -9.72
N ALA A 63 -15.35 7.28 -10.96
CA ALA A 63 -15.87 6.43 -12.03
C ALA A 63 -14.77 5.63 -12.76
N HIS A 64 -13.50 6.01 -12.57
CA HIS A 64 -12.39 5.39 -13.27
C HIS A 64 -11.30 4.95 -12.27
N THR A 65 -10.92 3.69 -12.36
CA THR A 65 -9.82 3.15 -11.54
C THR A 65 -8.48 3.80 -11.88
N ASN A 66 -7.51 3.68 -10.97
CA ASN A 66 -6.17 4.16 -11.22
C ASN A 66 -5.53 3.47 -12.45
N ALA A 67 -5.87 2.20 -12.70
CA ALA A 67 -5.45 1.49 -13.92
C ALA A 67 -6.03 2.12 -15.18
N GLU A 68 -7.32 2.45 -15.20
CA GLU A 68 -7.95 3.07 -16.35
C GLU A 68 -7.35 4.45 -16.65
N ILE A 69 -7.12 5.26 -15.61
CA ILE A 69 -6.46 6.57 -15.76
C ILE A 69 -5.01 6.41 -16.25
N PHE A 70 -4.27 5.46 -15.66
CA PHE A 70 -2.91 5.17 -16.09
C PHE A 70 -2.86 4.81 -17.59
N TRP A 71 -3.66 3.81 -17.98
CA TRP A 71 -3.62 3.30 -19.36
C TRP A 71 -4.09 4.34 -20.37
N ALA A 72 -5.15 5.11 -20.10
CA ALA A 72 -5.63 6.16 -21.00
C ALA A 72 -4.54 7.24 -21.24
N ASN A 73 -3.80 7.61 -20.19
CA ASN A 73 -2.69 8.56 -20.33
C ASN A 73 -1.50 7.92 -21.04
N PHE A 74 -1.16 6.66 -20.72
CA PHE A 74 -0.02 5.98 -21.32
C PHE A 74 -0.22 5.73 -22.82
N GLU A 75 -1.42 5.34 -23.26
CA GLU A 75 -1.79 5.24 -24.67
C GLU A 75 -1.62 6.60 -25.39
N THR A 76 -2.13 7.67 -24.78
CA THR A 76 -2.01 9.01 -25.34
C THR A 76 -0.56 9.45 -25.52
N LEU A 77 0.29 9.16 -24.55
CA LEU A 77 1.71 9.55 -24.54
C LEU A 77 2.56 8.73 -25.50
N THR A 78 2.28 7.43 -25.60
CA THR A 78 3.11 6.48 -26.39
C THR A 78 2.60 6.29 -27.82
N GLY A 79 1.32 6.59 -28.08
CA GLY A 79 0.64 6.23 -29.33
C GLY A 79 0.36 4.72 -29.49
N GLY A 80 0.69 3.93 -28.47
CA GLY A 80 0.39 2.48 -28.45
C GLY A 80 -1.05 2.21 -28.01
N GLN A 81 -1.50 0.98 -28.23
CA GLN A 81 -2.85 0.57 -27.80
C GLN A 81 -2.77 -0.27 -26.51
N ARG A 82 -3.63 0.00 -25.53
CA ARG A 82 -3.72 -0.76 -24.28
C ARG A 82 -3.81 -2.26 -24.52
N ALA A 83 -4.62 -2.67 -25.50
CA ALA A 83 -4.81 -4.07 -25.85
C ALA A 83 -3.51 -4.82 -26.23
N GLU A 84 -2.48 -4.10 -26.66
CA GLU A 84 -1.15 -4.65 -26.99
C GLU A 84 -0.16 -4.47 -25.83
N LEU A 85 -0.18 -3.28 -25.21
CA LEU A 85 0.78 -2.90 -24.18
C LEU A 85 0.51 -3.61 -22.85
N GLU A 86 -0.74 -3.66 -22.39
CA GLU A 86 -1.09 -4.24 -21.09
C GLU A 86 -0.69 -5.74 -21.00
N PRO A 87 -1.00 -6.61 -22.00
CA PRO A 87 -0.51 -7.99 -21.96
C PRO A 87 1.01 -8.12 -22.05
N PHE A 88 1.69 -7.18 -22.74
CA PHE A 88 3.16 -7.16 -22.79
C PHE A 88 3.74 -6.87 -21.40
N PHE A 89 3.27 -5.83 -20.72
CA PHE A 89 3.76 -5.48 -19.39
C PHE A 89 3.27 -6.45 -18.30
N SER A 90 2.11 -7.08 -18.45
CA SER A 90 1.65 -8.14 -17.53
C SER A 90 2.66 -9.29 -17.46
N ARG A 91 3.22 -9.71 -18.61
CA ARG A 91 4.28 -10.74 -18.64
C ARG A 91 5.54 -10.33 -17.89
N PHE A 92 5.89 -9.05 -17.84
CA PHE A 92 6.99 -8.57 -17.00
C PHE A 92 6.71 -8.84 -15.52
N TYR A 93 5.51 -8.49 -15.04
CA TYR A 93 5.14 -8.73 -13.64
C TYR A 93 5.04 -10.21 -13.30
N GLU A 94 4.63 -11.04 -14.24
CA GLU A 94 4.55 -12.49 -14.06
C GLU A 94 5.93 -13.18 -14.01
N ASN A 95 6.89 -12.72 -14.82
CA ASN A 95 8.13 -13.47 -15.05
C ASN A 95 9.40 -12.78 -14.54
N ASP A 96 9.50 -11.45 -14.67
CA ASP A 96 10.74 -10.70 -14.40
C ASP A 96 10.71 -9.92 -13.08
N PHE A 97 9.54 -9.52 -12.62
CA PHE A 97 9.39 -8.70 -11.41
C PHE A 97 9.99 -9.35 -10.15
N ALA A 98 9.94 -10.69 -10.08
CA ALA A 98 10.54 -11.47 -8.99
C ALA A 98 12.06 -11.26 -8.83
N ARG A 99 12.76 -10.77 -9.86
CA ARG A 99 14.19 -10.42 -9.81
C ARG A 99 14.47 -9.24 -8.86
N LEU A 100 13.43 -8.51 -8.45
CA LEU A 100 13.52 -7.43 -7.46
C LEU A 100 13.52 -7.92 -6.01
N ARG A 101 13.10 -9.17 -5.75
CA ARG A 101 13.05 -9.74 -4.39
C ARG A 101 14.35 -9.54 -3.59
N PRO A 102 15.57 -9.69 -4.15
CA PRO A 102 16.81 -9.46 -3.39
C PRO A 102 17.02 -8.03 -2.89
N ALA A 103 16.25 -7.05 -3.39
CA ALA A 103 16.24 -5.67 -2.89
C ALA A 103 15.30 -5.47 -1.70
N THR A 104 14.65 -6.52 -1.23
CA THR A 104 13.70 -6.49 -0.10
C THR A 104 14.18 -7.36 1.05
N GLN A 105 13.63 -7.14 2.24
CA GLN A 105 13.93 -7.88 3.46
C GLN A 105 12.65 -8.35 4.13
N VAL A 106 12.59 -9.62 4.47
CA VAL A 106 11.51 -10.15 5.31
C VAL A 106 11.58 -9.54 6.70
N ARG A 107 10.46 -9.07 7.21
CA ARG A 107 10.28 -8.64 8.61
C ARG A 107 9.47 -9.72 9.34
N PRO A 108 10.05 -10.55 10.19
CA PRO A 108 9.31 -11.63 10.86
C PRO A 108 8.09 -11.13 11.66
N ALA A 109 8.16 -9.92 12.19
CA ALA A 109 7.07 -9.26 12.89
C ALA A 109 5.82 -9.05 12.00
N ALA A 110 5.97 -8.98 10.66
CA ALA A 110 4.84 -8.83 9.75
C ALA A 110 3.86 -10.00 9.87
N ALA A 111 4.36 -11.23 9.80
CA ALA A 111 3.52 -12.42 9.95
C ALA A 111 2.92 -12.52 11.36
N HIS A 112 3.64 -12.11 12.41
CA HIS A 112 3.13 -12.06 13.78
C HIS A 112 1.98 -11.06 13.90
N LEU A 113 2.14 -9.84 13.39
CA LEU A 113 1.11 -8.81 13.43
C LEU A 113 -0.15 -9.23 12.67
N VAL A 114 0.02 -9.73 11.44
CA VAL A 114 -1.11 -10.16 10.60
C VAL A 114 -1.87 -11.30 11.27
N ARG A 115 -1.18 -12.33 11.78
CA ARG A 115 -1.83 -13.43 12.54
C ARG A 115 -2.52 -12.93 13.80
N ALA A 116 -1.90 -12.02 14.56
CA ALA A 116 -2.50 -11.46 15.77
C ALA A 116 -3.77 -10.68 15.43
N ALA A 117 -3.79 -9.93 14.33
CA ALA A 117 -4.97 -9.19 13.86
C ALA A 117 -6.12 -10.15 13.49
N PHE A 118 -5.85 -11.20 12.69
CA PHE A 118 -6.86 -12.22 12.36
C PHE A 118 -7.37 -12.99 13.59
N ASN A 119 -6.49 -13.36 14.52
CA ASN A 119 -6.88 -14.06 15.75
C ASN A 119 -7.79 -13.21 16.65
N ARG A 120 -7.80 -11.89 16.45
CA ARG A 120 -8.69 -10.95 17.14
C ARG A 120 -9.98 -10.67 16.37
N GLY A 121 -10.16 -11.31 15.22
CA GLY A 121 -11.34 -11.13 14.38
C GLY A 121 -11.41 -9.76 13.70
N LEU A 122 -10.25 -9.13 13.45
CA LEU A 122 -10.20 -7.86 12.74
C LEU A 122 -10.30 -8.09 11.22
N ASP A 123 -10.94 -7.15 10.53
CA ASP A 123 -10.78 -7.00 9.10
C ASP A 123 -9.37 -6.46 8.82
N VAL A 124 -8.56 -7.25 8.12
CA VAL A 124 -7.20 -6.87 7.76
C VAL A 124 -7.17 -6.39 6.32
N VAL A 125 -6.69 -5.17 6.11
CA VAL A 125 -6.55 -4.55 4.79
C VAL A 125 -5.07 -4.32 4.52
N ILE A 126 -4.62 -4.67 3.32
CA ILE A 126 -3.33 -4.21 2.80
C ILE A 126 -3.58 -2.88 2.09
N ALA A 127 -3.19 -1.80 2.76
CA ALA A 127 -3.39 -0.44 2.32
C ALA A 127 -2.10 0.14 1.72
N THR A 128 -1.55 -0.50 0.69
CA THR A 128 -0.39 0.00 -0.06
C THR A 128 -0.79 1.06 -1.09
N ASN A 129 0.16 1.87 -1.56
CA ASN A 129 -0.17 2.85 -2.60
C ASN A 129 -0.57 2.14 -3.90
N PRO A 130 -1.81 2.33 -4.42
CA PRO A 130 -2.38 1.53 -5.49
C PRO A 130 -1.89 2.00 -6.88
N LEU A 131 -0.59 1.86 -7.12
CA LEU A 131 0.10 2.26 -8.36
C LEU A 131 0.69 1.07 -9.11
N PHE A 132 0.61 -0.12 -8.53
CA PHE A 132 1.09 -1.37 -9.10
C PHE A 132 -0.06 -2.33 -9.36
N PRO A 133 0.09 -3.23 -10.37
CA PRO A 133 -0.89 -4.30 -10.62
C PRO A 133 -0.92 -5.31 -9.46
N SER A 134 -2.06 -5.98 -9.32
CA SER A 134 -2.30 -7.02 -8.31
C SER A 134 -1.16 -8.05 -8.26
N THR A 135 -0.70 -8.53 -9.40
CA THR A 135 0.42 -9.48 -9.51
C THR A 135 1.69 -9.00 -8.81
N ALA A 136 2.01 -7.71 -8.87
CA ALA A 136 3.18 -7.15 -8.19
C ALA A 136 2.96 -7.02 -6.67
N ILE A 137 1.74 -6.66 -6.26
CA ILE A 137 1.38 -6.56 -4.83
C ILE A 137 1.40 -7.94 -4.18
N GLU A 138 0.81 -8.95 -4.81
CA GLU A 138 0.76 -10.33 -4.33
C GLU A 138 2.16 -10.93 -4.15
N GLN A 139 3.06 -10.71 -5.12
CA GLN A 139 4.45 -11.14 -4.98
C GLN A 139 5.14 -10.47 -3.78
N ARG A 140 4.95 -9.16 -3.59
CA ARG A 140 5.55 -8.44 -2.44
C ARG A 140 4.98 -8.91 -1.11
N LEU A 141 3.69 -9.24 -1.03
CA LEU A 141 3.09 -9.86 0.15
C LEU A 141 3.72 -11.25 0.43
N ALA A 142 3.94 -12.04 -0.61
CA ALA A 142 4.64 -13.32 -0.46
C ALA A 142 6.10 -13.13 0.00
N TRP A 143 6.79 -12.09 -0.50
CA TRP A 143 8.16 -11.76 -0.03
C TRP A 143 8.17 -11.28 1.41
N ALA A 144 7.11 -10.60 1.87
CA ALA A 144 6.94 -10.20 3.27
C ALA A 144 6.59 -11.38 4.21
N GLY A 145 6.28 -12.56 3.67
CA GLY A 145 5.85 -13.73 4.44
C GLY A 145 4.39 -13.68 4.90
N VAL A 146 3.58 -12.92 4.17
CA VAL A 146 2.13 -12.71 4.44
C VAL A 146 1.31 -12.84 3.15
N PRO A 147 1.43 -13.97 2.40
CA PRO A 147 0.82 -14.14 1.10
C PRO A 147 -0.72 -14.23 1.17
N ILE A 148 -1.39 -13.90 0.07
CA ILE A 148 -2.86 -13.82 -0.01
C ILE A 148 -3.56 -15.18 0.09
N ASP A 149 -2.89 -16.27 -0.22
CA ASP A 149 -3.42 -17.64 -0.14
C ASP A 149 -3.42 -18.19 1.30
N GLU A 150 -2.63 -17.59 2.20
CA GLU A 150 -2.61 -17.94 3.62
C GLU A 150 -3.51 -17.02 4.49
N PHE A 151 -3.75 -15.77 4.03
CA PHE A 151 -4.44 -14.76 4.82
C PHE A 151 -5.63 -14.17 4.05
N PRO A 152 -6.87 -14.33 4.55
CA PRO A 152 -8.09 -13.84 3.90
C PRO A 152 -8.28 -12.33 4.14
N TYR A 153 -7.45 -11.50 3.53
CA TYR A 153 -7.57 -10.05 3.61
C TYR A 153 -8.94 -9.55 3.19
N ALA A 154 -9.52 -8.60 3.93
CA ALA A 154 -10.77 -7.95 3.56
C ALA A 154 -10.62 -7.12 2.28
N LEU A 155 -9.45 -6.54 2.07
CA LEU A 155 -9.07 -5.81 0.85
C LEU A 155 -7.55 -5.80 0.70
N VAL A 156 -7.07 -5.94 -0.54
CA VAL A 156 -5.71 -5.61 -0.95
C VAL A 156 -5.81 -4.52 -2.00
N THR A 157 -5.29 -3.33 -1.73
CA THR A 157 -5.38 -2.21 -2.66
C THR A 157 -4.40 -2.36 -3.82
N THR A 158 -4.91 -2.23 -5.03
CA THR A 158 -4.15 -2.32 -6.30
C THR A 158 -4.62 -1.23 -7.25
N TYR A 159 -3.89 -0.98 -8.33
CA TYR A 159 -4.30 0.04 -9.28
C TYR A 159 -5.58 -0.33 -10.04
N GLU A 160 -5.95 -1.64 -10.09
CA GLU A 160 -7.16 -2.13 -10.74
C GLU A 160 -8.43 -1.90 -9.92
N ASN A 161 -8.32 -1.84 -8.58
CA ASN A 161 -9.49 -1.80 -7.69
C ASN A 161 -9.68 -0.50 -6.92
N MET A 162 -8.74 0.47 -7.08
CA MET A 162 -8.82 1.76 -6.39
C MET A 162 -8.97 2.93 -7.37
N HIS A 163 -9.74 3.95 -6.94
CA HIS A 163 -10.02 5.17 -7.70
C HIS A 163 -9.28 6.40 -7.16
N ALA A 164 -8.62 6.25 -6.04
CA ALA A 164 -7.77 7.26 -5.43
C ALA A 164 -6.45 6.64 -4.98
N ALA A 165 -5.43 7.46 -4.76
CA ALA A 165 -4.11 7.04 -4.28
C ALA A 165 -3.68 7.87 -3.05
N LYS A 166 -2.74 7.37 -2.27
CA LYS A 166 -2.08 8.16 -1.23
C LYS A 166 -1.35 9.36 -1.86
N PRO A 167 -1.34 10.54 -1.23
CA PRO A 167 -1.82 10.85 0.12
C PRO A 167 -3.27 11.37 0.17
N GLN A 168 -4.12 11.07 -0.81
CA GLN A 168 -5.47 11.62 -0.86
C GLN A 168 -6.35 11.03 0.26
N PRO A 169 -7.07 11.82 1.06
CA PRO A 169 -8.05 11.32 2.02
C PRO A 169 -9.16 10.47 1.38
N ALA A 170 -9.43 10.67 0.08
CA ALA A 170 -10.38 9.88 -0.69
C ALA A 170 -10.01 8.38 -0.71
N TYR A 171 -8.72 8.06 -0.80
CA TYR A 171 -8.20 6.69 -0.75
C TYR A 171 -8.64 5.95 0.52
N TYR A 172 -8.52 6.58 1.68
CA TYR A 172 -8.93 5.98 2.97
C TYR A 172 -10.45 5.86 3.10
N ARG A 173 -11.20 6.85 2.60
CA ARG A 173 -12.68 6.77 2.58
C ARG A 173 -13.16 5.64 1.69
N GLU A 174 -12.51 5.42 0.56
CA GLU A 174 -12.81 4.33 -0.36
C GLU A 174 -12.58 2.96 0.30
N ILE A 175 -11.44 2.75 0.96
CA ILE A 175 -11.17 1.53 1.73
C ILE A 175 -12.25 1.30 2.79
N LEU A 176 -12.54 2.31 3.61
CA LEU A 176 -13.54 2.19 4.67
C LEU A 176 -14.93 1.86 4.14
N ALA A 177 -15.32 2.47 3.02
CA ALA A 177 -16.58 2.16 2.34
C ALA A 177 -16.62 0.73 1.81
N ALA A 178 -15.52 0.25 1.20
CA ALA A 178 -15.41 -1.10 0.65
C ALA A 178 -15.55 -2.19 1.73
N ILE A 179 -14.98 -1.95 2.93
CA ILE A 179 -15.05 -2.93 4.04
C ILE A 179 -16.22 -2.66 5.01
N GLY A 180 -17.01 -1.61 4.78
CA GLY A 180 -18.14 -1.25 5.64
C GLY A 180 -17.75 -0.85 7.08
N CYS A 181 -16.54 -0.30 7.29
CA CYS A 181 -16.00 0.05 8.60
C CYS A 181 -16.05 1.57 8.84
N PRO A 182 -16.60 2.04 9.97
CA PRO A 182 -16.50 3.45 10.36
C PRO A 182 -15.05 3.83 10.68
N ALA A 183 -14.65 5.08 10.35
CA ALA A 183 -13.26 5.54 10.48
C ALA A 183 -12.72 5.40 11.91
N GLU A 184 -13.54 5.75 12.91
CA GLU A 184 -13.19 5.66 14.34
C GLU A 184 -13.05 4.24 14.88
N ARG A 185 -13.29 3.23 14.03
CA ARG A 185 -13.10 1.81 14.34
C ARG A 185 -11.99 1.17 13.52
N ALA A 186 -11.23 1.96 12.79
CA ALA A 186 -10.12 1.50 11.98
C ALA A 186 -8.80 2.10 12.47
N LEU A 187 -7.73 1.31 12.38
CA LEU A 187 -6.36 1.73 12.66
C LEU A 187 -5.55 1.68 11.36
N MET A 188 -4.92 2.78 10.97
CA MET A 188 -3.89 2.80 9.93
C MET A 188 -2.51 2.62 10.55
N VAL A 189 -1.72 1.76 9.95
CA VAL A 189 -0.32 1.46 10.32
C VAL A 189 0.56 1.67 9.10
N GLY A 190 1.55 2.54 9.20
CA GLY A 190 2.49 2.80 8.10
C GLY A 190 3.71 3.57 8.57
N ASP A 191 4.73 3.65 7.72
CA ASP A 191 5.99 4.34 8.00
C ASP A 191 6.04 5.76 7.41
N ASP A 192 5.28 6.03 6.34
CA ASP A 192 5.27 7.34 5.70
C ASP A 192 4.29 8.30 6.38
N TRP A 193 4.85 9.30 7.04
CA TRP A 193 4.07 10.32 7.72
C TRP A 193 3.06 11.02 6.82
N ARG A 194 3.45 11.36 5.59
CA ARG A 194 2.62 12.12 4.65
C ARG A 194 1.60 11.27 3.92
N ASN A 195 1.97 10.03 3.64
CA ASN A 195 1.12 9.12 2.87
C ASN A 195 0.19 8.29 3.77
N ASP A 196 0.61 7.96 5.01
CA ASP A 196 -0.13 7.05 5.88
C ASP A 196 -0.80 7.77 7.04
N ILE A 197 -0.06 8.60 7.77
CA ILE A 197 -0.54 9.13 9.05
C ILE A 197 -1.47 10.33 8.85
N VAL A 198 -1.00 11.37 8.18
CA VAL A 198 -1.76 12.62 8.01
C VAL A 198 -3.11 12.39 7.33
N PRO A 199 -3.20 11.73 6.14
CA PRO A 199 -4.47 11.56 5.46
C PRO A 199 -5.42 10.61 6.18
N ALA A 200 -4.93 9.55 6.83
CA ALA A 200 -5.74 8.63 7.63
C ALA A 200 -6.35 9.35 8.84
N ALA A 201 -5.54 10.09 9.60
CA ALA A 201 -6.03 10.90 10.74
C ALA A 201 -7.05 11.96 10.29
N THR A 202 -6.83 12.59 9.12
CA THR A 202 -7.79 13.56 8.54
C THR A 202 -9.17 12.95 8.28
N VAL A 203 -9.22 11.67 7.96
CA VAL A 203 -10.49 10.92 7.76
C VAL A 203 -11.09 10.45 9.08
N GLY A 204 -10.33 10.48 10.18
CA GLY A 204 -10.76 10.08 11.52
C GLY A 204 -10.36 8.65 11.91
N LEU A 205 -9.43 8.03 11.19
CA LEU A 205 -8.84 6.77 11.61
C LEU A 205 -7.92 6.99 12.82
N HIS A 206 -7.78 5.96 13.62
CA HIS A 206 -6.62 5.84 14.50
C HIS A 206 -5.36 5.60 13.68
N THR A 207 -4.20 6.01 14.21
CA THR A 207 -2.93 5.87 13.49
C THR A 207 -1.83 5.32 14.40
N TYR A 208 -0.99 4.48 13.81
CA TYR A 208 0.25 4.00 14.41
C TYR A 208 1.40 4.21 13.45
N TRP A 209 2.39 4.99 13.85
CA TRP A 209 3.54 5.30 13.02
C TRP A 209 4.66 4.28 13.23
N ILE A 210 5.04 3.56 12.18
CA ILE A 210 6.21 2.67 12.20
C ILE A 210 7.47 3.52 12.07
N ALA A 211 8.10 3.78 13.19
CA ALA A 211 9.29 4.61 13.32
C ALA A 211 10.11 4.18 14.54
N PRO A 212 11.38 4.63 14.67
CA PRO A 212 12.11 4.50 15.92
C PRO A 212 11.31 5.09 17.09
N ILE A 213 11.38 4.47 18.25
CA ILE A 213 10.58 4.88 19.42
C ILE A 213 10.93 6.29 19.92
N ASP A 214 12.15 6.72 19.65
CA ASP A 214 12.70 8.04 19.98
C ASP A 214 12.57 9.07 18.83
N ALA A 215 11.95 8.67 17.71
CA ALA A 215 11.67 9.60 16.63
C ALA A 215 10.63 10.66 17.09
N GLU A 216 10.92 11.92 16.80
CA GLU A 216 9.98 13.01 17.07
C GLU A 216 8.95 13.10 15.94
N PRO A 217 7.66 12.81 16.21
CA PRO A 217 6.62 12.96 15.21
C PRO A 217 6.38 14.45 14.89
N PRO A 218 6.16 14.81 13.62
CA PRO A 218 5.87 16.19 13.22
C PRO A 218 4.65 16.78 13.92
N ASP A 219 3.64 15.98 14.23
CA ASP A 219 2.46 16.34 15.01
C ASP A 219 1.99 15.15 15.87
N PRO A 220 2.37 15.11 17.17
CA PRO A 220 1.96 14.03 18.06
C PRO A 220 0.45 13.85 18.23
N SER A 221 -0.34 14.89 17.98
CA SER A 221 -1.80 14.83 18.13
C SER A 221 -2.48 13.92 17.10
N LEU A 222 -1.80 13.60 16.02
CA LEU A 222 -2.28 12.69 14.98
C LEU A 222 -2.03 11.21 15.32
N LEU A 223 -1.29 10.89 16.40
CA LEU A 223 -0.87 9.52 16.71
C LEU A 223 -1.64 8.93 17.90
N ASN A 224 -1.97 7.65 17.75
CA ASN A 224 -2.38 6.79 18.87
C ASN A 224 -1.23 5.93 19.39
N GLY A 225 -0.15 5.82 18.63
CA GLY A 225 1.07 5.13 19.00
C GLY A 225 2.16 5.21 17.95
N GLN A 226 3.39 4.91 18.34
CA GLN A 226 4.53 4.76 17.44
C GLN A 226 5.51 3.71 17.97
N GLY A 227 6.33 3.18 17.08
CA GLY A 227 7.38 2.22 17.41
C GLY A 227 7.65 1.26 16.27
N SER A 228 8.49 0.25 16.53
CA SER A 228 8.78 -0.77 15.53
C SER A 228 7.59 -1.70 15.28
N LEU A 229 7.64 -2.42 14.17
CA LEU A 229 6.63 -3.43 13.82
C LEU A 229 6.54 -4.54 14.88
N ASP A 230 7.68 -4.93 15.50
CA ASP A 230 7.72 -5.91 16.59
C ASP A 230 6.93 -5.43 17.81
N VAL A 231 7.13 -4.18 18.22
CA VAL A 231 6.39 -3.56 19.32
C VAL A 231 4.89 -3.53 19.02
N LEU A 232 4.50 -3.17 17.80
CA LEU A 232 3.09 -3.17 17.43
C LEU A 232 2.49 -4.59 17.46
N ALA A 233 3.21 -5.58 16.96
CA ALA A 233 2.74 -6.99 16.98
C ALA A 233 2.43 -7.45 18.41
N GLU A 234 3.30 -7.16 19.37
CA GLU A 234 3.08 -7.46 20.78
C GLU A 234 1.92 -6.66 21.38
N LEU A 235 1.78 -5.38 21.03
CA LEU A 235 0.67 -4.55 21.47
C LEU A 235 -0.67 -5.08 20.96
N VAL A 236 -0.75 -5.49 19.70
CA VAL A 236 -1.97 -6.07 19.10
C VAL A 236 -2.26 -7.41 19.75
N ALA A 237 -1.27 -8.30 19.91
CA ALA A 237 -1.45 -9.56 20.60
C ALA A 237 -1.88 -9.38 22.06
N GLY A 238 -1.37 -8.36 22.75
CA GLY A 238 -1.67 -8.03 24.16
C GLY A 238 -2.96 -7.25 24.40
N GLY A 239 -3.78 -6.96 23.37
CA GLY A 239 -5.07 -6.28 23.55
C GLY A 239 -5.01 -4.77 23.66
N TRP A 240 -4.00 -4.15 23.10
CA TRP A 240 -3.90 -2.68 23.06
C TRP A 240 -5.06 -2.03 22.30
N LEU A 241 -5.56 -2.69 21.25
CA LEU A 241 -6.63 -2.15 20.41
C LEU A 241 -7.95 -1.94 21.17
N GLU A 242 -8.24 -2.74 22.21
CA GLU A 242 -9.43 -2.57 23.04
C GLU A 242 -9.36 -1.31 23.92
N ARG A 243 -8.19 -0.71 24.02
CA ARG A 243 -7.97 0.54 24.78
C ARG A 243 -8.05 1.78 23.87
N LEU A 244 -7.83 1.61 22.57
CA LEU A 244 -8.04 2.67 21.59
C LEU A 244 -9.55 2.98 21.54
N GLY A 245 -9.95 4.17 21.80
CA GLY A 245 -11.37 4.57 21.81
C GLY A 245 -12.05 4.49 23.17
N ARG A 246 -11.34 4.18 24.26
CA ARG A 246 -11.83 4.48 25.60
C ARG A 246 -11.49 5.94 25.92
N PRO A 247 -12.47 6.76 26.36
CA PRO A 247 -12.14 8.06 26.91
C PRO A 247 -11.21 7.88 28.12
N ALA A 248 -10.20 8.76 28.21
CA ALA A 248 -9.27 8.81 29.33
C ALA A 248 -9.99 9.12 30.65
#